data_de944c8ee9e2a4f01122777acd61e199
#
_entry.id   de944c8ee9e2a4f01122777acd61e199
#
_cell.length_a   1.000
_cell.length_b   1.000
_cell.length_c   1.000
_cell.angle_alpha   90.00
_cell.angle_beta   90.00
_cell.angle_gamma   90.00
#
_symmetry.space_group_name_H-M   'P 1'
#
loop_
_entity.id
_entity.type
_entity.pdbx_description
1 polymer ?
#
loop_
_entity_poly.entity_id
_entity_poly.type
_entity_poly.pdbx_seq_one_letter_code
_entity_poly.pdbx_strand_id
1 'polypeptide(L)'
;MRVGARNDKQSWDCSWKVLRLACLFSLSLLVTISSAAEPQQVSFPSLDGTPIKAWVFQPAVGQPAGTVVALHGCGGLYARAGARQGKLNARHQAMAEMLLAQGYAVVFPDSLSSRGLTEICTQKLRSRSINQVQRRNDALASFNWVAAQPWAKPGKMALIGWSHGGSTVLSSTDARRPEVAAQAVKPAVAVAFYPGCADALKSGYVPNTRLLLMVGALDDWTPPGPCVELGKATGVEVNVYPDSYHDFDNPVGVVRLRTDVPNGVHPGQGVHAGPNPAAREQSYARLRETLRIAFK
;
A
#
# COMPACT_ATOMS: atom_id res chain seq x y z
N MET A 1 61.39 58.01 54.03
CA MET A 1 60.75 58.69 55.20
C MET A 1 59.42 57.96 55.46
N ARG A 2 59.36 57.42 56.68
CA ARG A 2 58.15 57.09 57.50
C ARG A 2 57.04 56.27 56.85
N VAL A 3 56.82 54.95 57.18
CA VAL A 3 56.32 54.39 58.44
C VAL A 3 54.79 54.58 58.58
N GLY A 4 54.13 53.46 58.79
CA GLY A 4 52.80 53.40 59.30
C GLY A 4 52.14 52.03 59.04
N ALA A 5 52.32 51.18 59.91
CA ALA A 5 51.86 49.95 60.42
C ALA A 5 50.41 49.99 60.99
N ARG A 6 49.82 48.84 61.03
CA ARG A 6 48.90 48.21 62.03
C ARG A 6 47.52 47.91 61.50
N ASN A 7 47.26 46.69 61.53
CA ASN A 7 46.72 45.76 62.60
C ASN A 7 45.21 45.46 62.45
N ASP A 8 45.01 44.18 62.31
CA ASP A 8 44.07 43.29 63.07
C ASP A 8 42.56 43.53 62.95
N LYS A 9 41.86 42.57 62.45
CA LYS A 9 41.14 41.56 63.31
C LYS A 9 40.40 40.52 62.47
N GLN A 10 40.65 39.27 62.84
CA GLN A 10 39.83 38.14 62.49
C GLN A 10 38.39 38.33 62.95
N SER A 11 37.45 37.97 62.10
CA SER A 11 36.14 37.46 62.56
C SER A 11 35.75 36.29 61.70
N TRP A 12 35.61 35.18 62.38
CA TRP A 12 35.06 33.94 61.84
C TRP A 12 33.54 34.07 61.70
N ASP A 13 33.03 34.01 60.47
CA ASP A 13 31.61 33.76 60.26
C ASP A 13 31.42 32.47 59.47
N CYS A 14 30.93 31.49 60.20
CA CYS A 14 30.53 30.17 59.74
C CYS A 14 29.13 30.31 59.11
N SER A 15 29.03 30.43 57.78
CA SER A 15 27.75 30.36 57.11
C SER A 15 27.63 29.06 56.30
N TRP A 16 26.75 28.20 56.76
CA TRP A 16 26.35 26.94 56.16
C TRP A 16 25.70 27.20 54.79
N LYS A 17 26.41 26.87 53.72
CA LYS A 17 25.77 26.75 52.39
C LYS A 17 25.16 25.38 52.26
N VAL A 18 23.85 25.37 52.35
CA VAL A 18 23.02 24.20 52.03
C VAL A 18 23.18 23.88 50.53
N LEU A 19 23.86 22.79 50.25
CA LEU A 19 23.99 22.25 48.89
C LEU A 19 22.66 21.63 48.48
N ARG A 20 21.84 22.35 47.74
CA ARG A 20 20.64 21.76 47.12
C ARG A 20 21.10 20.93 45.92
N LEU A 21 21.13 19.60 46.10
CA LEU A 21 21.23 18.63 45.01
C LEU A 21 19.92 18.69 44.20
N ALA A 22 19.92 19.36 43.09
CA ALA A 22 18.85 19.29 42.11
C ALA A 22 19.03 17.95 41.34
N CYS A 23 18.29 16.92 41.72
CA CYS A 23 18.13 15.71 40.91
C CYS A 23 17.35 16.08 39.64
N LEU A 24 18.03 16.34 38.56
CA LEU A 24 17.45 16.37 37.21
C LEU A 24 17.09 14.94 36.83
N PHE A 25 15.84 14.55 37.05
CA PHE A 25 15.27 13.36 36.42
C PHE A 25 15.14 13.65 34.93
N SER A 26 16.15 13.27 34.17
CA SER A 26 16.07 13.20 32.69
C SER A 26 15.09 12.10 32.34
N LEU A 27 13.84 12.48 32.05
CA LEU A 27 12.83 11.60 31.47
C LEU A 27 13.27 11.28 30.04
N SER A 28 14.07 10.24 29.86
CA SER A 28 14.40 9.72 28.54
C SER A 28 13.13 9.14 27.94
N LEU A 29 12.48 9.91 27.05
CA LEU A 29 11.47 9.35 26.16
C LEU A 29 12.16 8.28 25.30
N LEU A 30 11.97 7.02 25.68
CA LEU A 30 12.25 5.89 24.80
C LEU A 30 11.29 5.96 23.62
N VAL A 31 11.71 6.64 22.55
CA VAL A 31 11.07 6.52 21.24
C VAL A 31 11.34 5.07 20.82
N THR A 32 10.37 4.21 21.03
CA THR A 32 10.36 2.87 20.44
C THR A 32 10.24 3.04 18.94
N ILE A 33 11.37 3.03 18.24
CA ILE A 33 11.40 2.85 16.80
C ILE A 33 10.81 1.45 16.57
N SER A 34 9.56 1.40 16.11
CA SER A 34 8.95 0.14 15.68
C SER A 34 9.73 -0.32 14.45
N SER A 35 10.74 -1.14 14.65
CA SER A 35 11.47 -1.78 13.56
C SER A 35 10.54 -2.82 12.92
N ALA A 36 10.45 -2.85 11.61
CA ALA A 36 9.80 -3.94 10.90
C ALA A 36 10.64 -5.21 11.05
N ALA A 37 10.00 -6.36 11.09
CA ALA A 37 10.70 -7.62 10.93
C ALA A 37 11.28 -7.73 9.52
N GLU A 38 12.35 -8.52 9.35
CA GLU A 38 12.91 -8.77 8.02
C GLU A 38 11.83 -9.37 7.11
N PRO A 39 11.66 -8.84 5.89
CA PRO A 39 10.67 -9.35 4.95
C PRO A 39 10.92 -10.82 4.61
N GLN A 40 9.87 -11.62 4.63
CA GLN A 40 9.94 -13.04 4.32
C GLN A 40 9.37 -13.32 2.93
N GLN A 41 10.04 -14.15 2.16
CA GLN A 41 9.49 -14.69 0.92
C GLN A 41 8.85 -16.05 1.21
N VAL A 42 7.58 -16.18 0.81
CA VAL A 42 6.79 -17.40 0.96
C VAL A 42 6.30 -17.88 -0.40
N SER A 43 5.83 -19.12 -0.47
CA SER A 43 5.18 -19.68 -1.67
C SER A 43 3.96 -20.49 -1.27
N PHE A 44 2.89 -20.36 -2.05
CA PHE A 44 1.65 -21.12 -1.89
C PHE A 44 0.99 -21.32 -3.26
N PRO A 45 0.15 -22.35 -3.45
CA PRO A 45 -0.53 -22.54 -4.70
C PRO A 45 -1.64 -21.50 -4.91
N SER A 46 -1.76 -20.98 -6.12
CA SER A 46 -2.95 -20.28 -6.62
C SER A 46 -4.15 -21.24 -6.66
N LEU A 47 -5.38 -20.74 -6.83
CA LEU A 47 -6.54 -21.62 -6.99
C LEU A 47 -6.47 -22.49 -8.26
N ASP A 48 -5.67 -22.12 -9.24
CA ASP A 48 -5.40 -22.91 -10.45
C ASP A 48 -4.18 -23.85 -10.31
N GLY A 49 -3.58 -23.94 -9.10
CA GLY A 49 -2.42 -24.76 -8.80
C GLY A 49 -1.07 -24.11 -9.13
N THR A 50 -1.02 -22.96 -9.78
CA THR A 50 0.23 -22.25 -10.06
C THR A 50 0.93 -21.85 -8.76
N PRO A 51 2.23 -22.19 -8.56
CA PRO A 51 2.97 -21.75 -7.37
C PRO A 51 3.16 -20.23 -7.40
N ILE A 52 2.60 -19.53 -6.42
CA ILE A 52 2.74 -18.08 -6.27
C ILE A 52 3.76 -17.78 -5.18
N LYS A 53 4.76 -16.97 -5.52
CA LYS A 53 5.66 -16.36 -4.55
C LYS A 53 5.02 -15.11 -3.98
N ALA A 54 5.25 -14.82 -2.71
CA ALA A 54 4.79 -13.59 -2.08
C ALA A 54 5.82 -13.06 -1.10
N TRP A 55 5.89 -11.75 -0.97
CA TRP A 55 6.61 -11.09 0.13
C TRP A 55 5.65 -10.81 1.28
N VAL A 56 6.08 -11.15 2.48
CA VAL A 56 5.36 -10.91 3.74
C VAL A 56 6.16 -9.94 4.58
N PHE A 57 5.54 -8.85 4.96
CA PHE A 57 6.07 -7.82 5.85
C PHE A 57 5.23 -7.84 7.12
N GLN A 58 5.87 -7.89 8.28
CA GLN A 58 5.20 -7.89 9.57
C GLN A 58 5.80 -6.83 10.50
N PRO A 59 5.02 -6.27 11.44
CA PRO A 59 5.58 -5.51 12.54
C PRO A 59 6.60 -6.35 13.31
N ALA A 60 7.70 -5.72 13.77
CA ALA A 60 8.76 -6.44 14.49
C ALA A 60 8.30 -6.97 15.85
N VAL A 61 7.31 -6.34 16.46
CA VAL A 61 6.82 -6.66 17.80
C VAL A 61 5.30 -6.78 17.79
N GLY A 62 4.80 -7.80 18.42
CA GLY A 62 3.38 -8.04 18.62
C GLY A 62 2.67 -8.67 17.41
N GLN A 63 1.40 -8.96 17.60
CA GLN A 63 0.51 -9.46 16.54
C GLN A 63 0.05 -8.30 15.66
N PRO A 64 -0.01 -8.45 14.33
CA PRO A 64 -0.54 -7.43 13.45
C PRO A 64 -1.95 -7.00 13.85
N ALA A 65 -2.23 -5.70 13.81
CA ALA A 65 -3.58 -5.16 14.05
C ALA A 65 -4.57 -5.54 12.94
N GLY A 66 -4.06 -5.83 11.75
CA GLY A 66 -4.77 -6.32 10.57
C GLY A 66 -3.78 -6.68 9.47
N THR A 67 -4.26 -7.22 8.36
CA THR A 67 -3.42 -7.64 7.23
C THR A 67 -3.95 -7.09 5.92
N VAL A 68 -3.04 -6.60 5.09
CA VAL A 68 -3.35 -6.09 3.75
C VAL A 68 -2.71 -7.00 2.70
N VAL A 69 -3.51 -7.59 1.82
CA VAL A 69 -3.04 -8.24 0.59
C VAL A 69 -3.01 -7.19 -0.51
N ALA A 70 -1.85 -6.98 -1.12
CA ALA A 70 -1.57 -5.85 -1.99
C ALA A 70 -1.14 -6.31 -3.39
N LEU A 71 -1.97 -6.02 -4.40
CA LEU A 71 -1.85 -6.55 -5.77
C LEU A 71 -1.14 -5.54 -6.68
N HIS A 72 0.04 -5.89 -7.17
CA HIS A 72 0.81 -5.06 -8.10
C HIS A 72 0.10 -4.79 -9.44
N GLY A 73 0.46 -3.71 -10.12
CA GLY A 73 -0.01 -3.37 -11.47
C GLY A 73 0.57 -4.25 -12.58
N CYS A 74 0.31 -3.88 -13.84
CA CYS A 74 0.84 -4.59 -15.01
C CYS A 74 2.37 -4.55 -15.12
N GLY A 75 3.04 -3.59 -14.46
CA GLY A 75 4.50 -3.45 -14.42
C GLY A 75 5.21 -4.42 -13.48
N GLY A 76 4.47 -5.29 -12.78
CA GLY A 76 5.04 -6.23 -11.82
C GLY A 76 5.33 -5.62 -10.45
N LEU A 77 5.89 -6.45 -9.59
CA LEU A 77 6.17 -6.11 -8.19
C LEU A 77 7.51 -5.38 -8.03
N TYR A 78 8.47 -5.65 -8.90
CA TYR A 78 9.85 -5.21 -8.73
C TYR A 78 10.22 -4.00 -9.58
N ALA A 79 11.25 -3.27 -9.13
CA ALA A 79 11.92 -2.28 -9.94
C ALA A 79 12.73 -2.97 -11.05
N ARG A 80 12.61 -2.50 -12.28
CA ARG A 80 13.26 -3.09 -13.46
C ARG A 80 14.62 -2.48 -13.79
N ALA A 81 14.94 -1.35 -13.19
CA ALA A 81 16.18 -0.62 -13.41
C ALA A 81 16.60 0.21 -12.19
N GLY A 82 17.84 0.73 -12.27
CA GLY A 82 18.41 1.60 -11.23
C GLY A 82 18.86 0.84 -9.98
N ALA A 83 19.17 1.59 -8.92
CA ALA A 83 19.68 1.04 -7.66
C ALA A 83 18.72 0.08 -6.93
N ARG A 84 17.46 0.06 -7.32
CA ARG A 84 16.43 -0.83 -6.75
C ARG A 84 16.11 -2.04 -7.63
N GLN A 85 16.84 -2.28 -8.72
CA GLN A 85 16.56 -3.40 -9.62
C GLN A 85 16.46 -4.72 -8.85
N GLY A 86 15.38 -5.48 -9.09
CA GLY A 86 15.10 -6.75 -8.40
C GLY A 86 14.56 -6.63 -6.98
N LYS A 87 14.50 -5.42 -6.41
CA LYS A 87 13.81 -5.11 -5.13
C LYS A 87 12.40 -4.61 -5.40
N LEU A 88 11.54 -4.58 -4.39
CA LEU A 88 10.23 -3.94 -4.51
C LEU A 88 10.38 -2.56 -5.17
N ASN A 89 9.52 -2.23 -6.11
CA ASN A 89 9.52 -0.89 -6.68
C ASN A 89 9.17 0.16 -5.61
N ALA A 90 9.47 1.42 -5.88
CA ALA A 90 9.37 2.50 -4.89
C ALA A 90 7.96 2.64 -4.27
N ARG A 91 6.90 2.43 -5.06
CA ARG A 91 5.51 2.49 -4.58
C ARG A 91 5.21 1.37 -3.59
N HIS A 92 5.50 0.13 -3.96
CA HIS A 92 5.21 -1.01 -3.10
C HIS A 92 6.02 -0.96 -1.81
N GLN A 93 7.27 -0.50 -1.88
CA GLN A 93 8.10 -0.28 -0.69
C GLN A 93 7.50 0.80 0.22
N ALA A 94 7.16 1.96 -0.32
CA ALA A 94 6.55 3.05 0.46
C ALA A 94 5.19 2.66 1.06
N MET A 95 4.41 1.84 0.34
CA MET A 95 3.15 1.30 0.86
C MET A 95 3.39 0.32 2.01
N ALA A 96 4.37 -0.60 1.89
CA ALA A 96 4.74 -1.51 2.96
C ALA A 96 5.15 -0.74 4.22
N GLU A 97 6.03 0.24 4.08
CA GLU A 97 6.50 1.08 5.18
C GLU A 97 5.35 1.82 5.87
N MET A 98 4.44 2.43 5.09
CA MET A 98 3.28 3.14 5.61
C MET A 98 2.33 2.22 6.38
N LEU A 99 2.07 1.02 5.89
CA LEU A 99 1.17 0.05 6.53
C LEU A 99 1.80 -0.56 7.79
N LEU A 100 3.09 -0.89 7.74
CA LEU A 100 3.86 -1.35 8.90
C LEU A 100 3.88 -0.33 10.04
N ALA A 101 4.04 0.96 9.69
CA ALA A 101 4.00 2.06 10.68
C ALA A 101 2.63 2.17 11.40
N GLN A 102 1.57 1.59 10.83
CA GLN A 102 0.25 1.49 11.45
C GLN A 102 0.01 0.14 12.15
N GLY A 103 1.02 -0.70 12.23
CA GLY A 103 0.94 -2.01 12.87
C GLY A 103 0.24 -3.08 12.03
N TYR A 104 0.11 -2.88 10.71
CA TYR A 104 -0.50 -3.88 9.81
C TYR A 104 0.57 -4.76 9.17
N ALA A 105 0.26 -6.04 8.97
CA ALA A 105 1.04 -6.89 8.07
C ALA A 105 0.66 -6.61 6.61
N VAL A 106 1.61 -6.82 5.69
CA VAL A 106 1.39 -6.65 4.25
C VAL A 106 1.89 -7.87 3.50
N VAL A 107 1.07 -8.38 2.59
CA VAL A 107 1.42 -9.51 1.72
C VAL A 107 1.33 -9.05 0.26
N PHE A 108 2.43 -9.15 -0.47
CA PHE A 108 2.50 -8.85 -1.89
C PHE A 108 2.66 -10.15 -2.70
N PRO A 109 1.58 -10.73 -3.22
CA PRO A 109 1.69 -11.85 -4.14
C PRO A 109 2.24 -11.40 -5.50
N ASP A 110 3.15 -12.19 -6.05
CA ASP A 110 3.79 -11.95 -7.33
C ASP A 110 3.19 -12.83 -8.42
N SER A 111 2.17 -12.35 -9.07
CA SER A 111 1.48 -13.08 -10.14
C SER A 111 2.30 -13.21 -11.42
N LEU A 112 3.29 -12.34 -11.65
CA LEU A 112 4.02 -12.28 -12.91
C LEU A 112 5.29 -13.12 -12.88
N SER A 113 6.20 -12.89 -11.93
CA SER A 113 7.47 -13.63 -11.92
C SER A 113 7.29 -15.11 -11.65
N SER A 114 6.25 -15.50 -10.92
CA SER A 114 5.84 -16.89 -10.74
C SER A 114 5.48 -17.60 -12.05
N ARG A 115 5.22 -16.84 -13.11
CA ARG A 115 4.91 -17.32 -14.48
C ARG A 115 5.99 -16.93 -15.49
N GLY A 116 7.19 -16.56 -15.03
CA GLY A 116 8.32 -16.17 -15.89
C GLY A 116 8.16 -14.81 -16.57
N LEU A 117 7.25 -13.96 -16.07
CA LEU A 117 6.98 -12.64 -16.65
C LEU A 117 7.48 -11.53 -15.71
N THR A 118 7.96 -10.45 -16.28
CA THR A 118 8.37 -9.26 -15.52
C THR A 118 7.34 -8.13 -15.61
N GLU A 119 6.59 -8.05 -16.70
CA GLU A 119 5.55 -7.06 -16.96
C GLU A 119 4.60 -7.51 -18.09
N ILE A 120 3.44 -6.91 -18.14
CA ILE A 120 2.42 -7.09 -19.20
C ILE A 120 1.81 -5.77 -19.67
N CYS A 121 2.40 -4.62 -19.27
CA CYS A 121 1.90 -3.29 -19.66
C CYS A 121 2.02 -3.06 -21.17
N THR A 122 3.11 -3.56 -21.77
CA THR A 122 3.39 -3.44 -23.21
C THR A 122 2.60 -4.39 -24.08
N GLN A 123 1.85 -5.32 -23.48
CA GLN A 123 0.98 -6.25 -24.20
C GLN A 123 -0.40 -5.63 -24.47
N LYS A 124 -0.97 -5.86 -25.66
CA LYS A 124 -2.37 -5.52 -25.95
C LYS A 124 -3.31 -6.29 -25.02
N LEU A 125 -4.37 -5.65 -24.54
CA LEU A 125 -5.30 -6.24 -23.55
C LEU A 125 -5.80 -7.64 -23.95
N ARG A 126 -6.20 -7.83 -25.20
CA ARG A 126 -6.74 -9.10 -25.71
C ARG A 126 -5.71 -10.21 -25.86
N SER A 127 -4.42 -9.89 -25.88
CA SER A 127 -3.32 -10.85 -26.05
C SER A 127 -2.42 -10.95 -24.81
N ARG A 128 -2.86 -10.40 -23.67
CA ARG A 128 -2.11 -10.55 -22.43
C ARG A 128 -2.04 -12.02 -22.02
N SER A 129 -0.81 -12.45 -21.72
CA SER A 129 -0.53 -13.81 -21.24
C SER A 129 -1.15 -14.11 -19.88
N ILE A 130 -1.44 -13.07 -19.10
CA ILE A 130 -2.15 -13.16 -17.81
C ILE A 130 -3.30 -12.14 -17.83
N ASN A 131 -4.49 -12.64 -17.56
CA ASN A 131 -5.71 -11.83 -17.48
C ASN A 131 -6.25 -11.76 -16.03
N GLN A 132 -7.43 -11.17 -15.89
CA GLN A 132 -8.07 -11.00 -14.58
C GLN A 132 -8.51 -12.31 -13.90
N VAL A 133 -8.71 -13.39 -14.67
CA VAL A 133 -9.11 -14.70 -14.10
C VAL A 133 -7.93 -15.30 -13.32
N GLN A 134 -6.75 -15.43 -13.94
CA GLN A 134 -5.57 -15.95 -13.27
C GLN A 134 -5.22 -15.09 -12.04
N ARG A 135 -5.24 -13.77 -12.19
CA ARG A 135 -4.91 -12.88 -11.08
C ARG A 135 -5.95 -12.89 -9.96
N ARG A 136 -7.22 -13.12 -10.26
CA ARG A 136 -8.26 -13.35 -9.26
C ARG A 136 -7.97 -14.63 -8.47
N ASN A 137 -7.60 -15.71 -9.15
CA ASN A 137 -7.20 -16.97 -8.50
C ASN A 137 -6.03 -16.75 -7.54
N ASP A 138 -5.03 -15.97 -7.94
CA ASP A 138 -3.86 -15.62 -7.10
C ASP A 138 -4.29 -14.79 -5.87
N ALA A 139 -5.16 -13.80 -6.06
CA ALA A 139 -5.63 -12.94 -5.00
C ALA A 139 -6.45 -13.71 -3.95
N LEU A 140 -7.38 -14.57 -4.40
CA LEU A 140 -8.20 -15.39 -3.51
C LEU A 140 -7.35 -16.43 -2.77
N ALA A 141 -6.39 -17.08 -3.44
CA ALA A 141 -5.45 -17.99 -2.80
C ALA A 141 -4.58 -17.27 -1.76
N SER A 142 -4.14 -16.03 -2.05
CA SER A 142 -3.39 -15.21 -1.09
C SER A 142 -4.21 -14.93 0.17
N PHE A 143 -5.50 -14.62 0.01
CA PHE A 143 -6.42 -14.41 1.13
C PHE A 143 -6.57 -15.68 1.97
N ASN A 144 -6.78 -16.84 1.34
CA ASN A 144 -6.90 -18.12 2.02
C ASN A 144 -5.61 -18.48 2.76
N TRP A 145 -4.46 -18.28 2.11
CA TRP A 145 -3.17 -18.52 2.73
C TRP A 145 -2.94 -17.63 3.95
N VAL A 146 -3.23 -16.31 3.84
CA VAL A 146 -3.14 -15.38 4.97
C VAL A 146 -4.07 -15.79 6.10
N ALA A 147 -5.32 -16.11 5.80
CA ALA A 147 -6.31 -16.49 6.83
C ALA A 147 -5.91 -17.74 7.64
N ALA A 148 -5.10 -18.61 7.06
CA ALA A 148 -4.56 -19.80 7.72
C ALA A 148 -3.32 -19.52 8.59
N GLN A 149 -2.75 -18.29 8.58
CA GLN A 149 -1.56 -17.96 9.35
C GLN A 149 -1.92 -17.68 10.83
N PRO A 150 -1.10 -18.12 11.79
CA PRO A 150 -1.38 -17.93 13.22
C PRO A 150 -1.36 -16.45 13.66
N TRP A 151 -0.72 -15.60 12.88
CA TRP A 151 -0.64 -14.15 13.11
C TRP A 151 -1.77 -13.36 12.44
N ALA A 152 -2.58 -13.96 11.59
CA ALA A 152 -3.65 -13.28 10.88
C ALA A 152 -4.94 -13.21 11.71
N LYS A 153 -5.72 -12.18 11.43
CA LYS A 153 -7.08 -12.00 11.96
C LYS A 153 -8.05 -11.99 10.78
N PRO A 154 -8.75 -13.10 10.46
CA PRO A 154 -9.56 -13.19 9.24
C PRO A 154 -10.59 -12.07 9.07
N GLY A 155 -11.17 -11.55 10.17
CA GLY A 155 -12.09 -10.41 10.14
C GLY A 155 -11.42 -9.03 9.94
N LYS A 156 -10.08 -8.97 9.98
CA LYS A 156 -9.28 -7.74 9.82
C LYS A 156 -8.28 -7.87 8.67
N MET A 157 -8.81 -8.25 7.51
CA MET A 157 -8.03 -8.38 6.27
C MET A 157 -8.58 -7.46 5.20
N ALA A 158 -7.71 -6.78 4.47
CA ALA A 158 -8.06 -5.89 3.35
C ALA A 158 -7.39 -6.36 2.06
N LEU A 159 -8.02 -6.02 0.93
CA LEU A 159 -7.49 -6.25 -0.41
C LEU A 159 -7.24 -4.89 -1.06
N ILE A 160 -6.01 -4.60 -1.45
CA ILE A 160 -5.69 -3.39 -2.23
C ILE A 160 -5.01 -3.74 -3.54
N GLY A 161 -5.09 -2.85 -4.54
CA GLY A 161 -4.41 -3.10 -5.80
C GLY A 161 -4.31 -1.85 -6.67
N TRP A 162 -3.33 -1.87 -7.57
CA TRP A 162 -3.03 -0.75 -8.48
C TRP A 162 -3.20 -1.15 -9.94
N SER A 163 -3.85 -0.30 -10.75
CA SER A 163 -3.98 -0.51 -12.18
C SER A 163 -4.59 -1.89 -12.50
N HIS A 164 -3.86 -2.76 -13.19
CA HIS A 164 -4.25 -4.15 -13.41
C HIS A 164 -4.52 -4.91 -12.10
N GLY A 165 -3.77 -4.62 -11.03
CA GLY A 165 -4.06 -5.11 -9.67
C GLY A 165 -5.36 -4.53 -9.10
N GLY A 166 -5.66 -3.26 -9.37
CA GLY A 166 -6.93 -2.63 -9.03
C GLY A 166 -8.11 -3.27 -9.78
N SER A 167 -7.95 -3.56 -11.06
CA SER A 167 -8.96 -4.33 -11.83
C SER A 167 -9.10 -5.77 -11.29
N THR A 168 -8.02 -6.34 -10.76
CA THR A 168 -8.06 -7.63 -10.06
C THR A 168 -8.85 -7.53 -8.75
N VAL A 169 -8.73 -6.43 -8.01
CA VAL A 169 -9.57 -6.18 -6.83
C VAL A 169 -11.05 -6.23 -7.21
N LEU A 170 -11.47 -5.52 -8.27
CA LEU A 170 -12.84 -5.59 -8.77
C LEU A 170 -13.24 -7.03 -9.10
N SER A 171 -12.40 -7.76 -9.84
CA SER A 171 -12.67 -9.14 -10.22
C SER A 171 -12.77 -10.10 -9.01
N SER A 172 -11.97 -9.86 -7.95
CA SER A 172 -11.90 -10.68 -6.72
C SER A 172 -12.97 -10.32 -5.69
N THR A 173 -13.74 -9.28 -5.93
CA THR A 173 -14.84 -8.82 -5.06
C THR A 173 -16.20 -8.80 -5.78
N ASP A 174 -16.28 -9.39 -6.98
CA ASP A 174 -17.54 -9.54 -7.73
C ASP A 174 -18.31 -10.78 -7.21
N ALA A 175 -19.35 -10.56 -6.41
CA ALA A 175 -20.18 -11.59 -5.81
C ALA A 175 -20.80 -12.58 -6.82
N ARG A 176 -20.90 -12.21 -8.09
CA ARG A 176 -21.46 -13.07 -9.16
C ARG A 176 -20.48 -14.12 -9.66
N ARG A 177 -19.20 -14.02 -9.27
CA ARG A 177 -18.19 -15.03 -9.63
C ARG A 177 -18.28 -16.20 -8.67
N PRO A 178 -18.52 -17.43 -9.15
CA PRO A 178 -18.68 -18.59 -8.27
C PRO A 178 -17.52 -18.78 -7.31
N GLU A 179 -16.28 -18.63 -7.79
CA GLU A 179 -15.07 -18.75 -6.97
C GLU A 179 -14.92 -17.65 -5.91
N VAL A 180 -15.50 -16.45 -6.14
CA VAL A 180 -15.55 -15.36 -5.15
C VAL A 180 -16.68 -15.62 -4.14
N ALA A 181 -17.83 -16.06 -4.61
CA ALA A 181 -18.97 -16.39 -3.74
C ALA A 181 -18.65 -17.56 -2.79
N ALA A 182 -17.83 -18.50 -3.25
CA ALA A 182 -17.43 -19.69 -2.48
C ALA A 182 -16.36 -19.38 -1.38
N GLN A 183 -15.79 -18.17 -1.33
CA GLN A 183 -14.76 -17.84 -0.33
C GLN A 183 -15.37 -17.73 1.07
N ALA A 184 -14.80 -18.51 2.01
CA ALA A 184 -15.16 -18.44 3.43
C ALA A 184 -14.69 -17.12 4.07
N VAL A 185 -13.53 -16.59 3.65
CA VAL A 185 -12.97 -15.35 4.15
C VAL A 185 -13.09 -14.27 3.07
N LYS A 186 -13.76 -13.18 3.42
CA LYS A 186 -13.90 -11.99 2.57
C LYS A 186 -13.08 -10.85 3.12
N PRO A 187 -12.60 -9.91 2.26
CA PRO A 187 -11.97 -8.70 2.77
C PRO A 187 -12.97 -7.89 3.59
N ALA A 188 -12.53 -7.34 4.73
CA ALA A 188 -13.31 -6.35 5.50
C ALA A 188 -13.51 -5.06 4.69
N VAL A 189 -12.55 -4.77 3.82
CA VAL A 189 -12.61 -3.66 2.85
C VAL A 189 -11.68 -3.95 1.68
N ALA A 190 -12.04 -3.44 0.51
CA ALA A 190 -11.19 -3.46 -0.68
C ALA A 190 -10.93 -2.03 -1.18
N VAL A 191 -9.74 -1.79 -1.73
CA VAL A 191 -9.35 -0.48 -2.29
C VAL A 191 -8.65 -0.69 -3.63
N ALA A 192 -9.09 0.03 -4.66
CA ALA A 192 -8.49 -0.05 -5.99
C ALA A 192 -8.01 1.32 -6.45
N PHE A 193 -6.71 1.43 -6.71
CA PHE A 193 -6.07 2.61 -7.29
C PHE A 193 -6.11 2.50 -8.81
N TYR A 194 -6.69 3.50 -9.46
CA TYR A 194 -6.82 3.65 -10.93
C TYR A 194 -7.08 2.32 -11.67
N PRO A 195 -8.15 1.57 -11.27
CA PRO A 195 -8.52 0.34 -11.95
C PRO A 195 -9.12 0.61 -13.32
N GLY A 196 -9.05 -0.37 -14.22
CA GLY A 196 -9.93 -0.41 -15.38
C GLY A 196 -11.31 -0.89 -14.96
N CYS A 197 -12.31 0.00 -14.95
CA CYS A 197 -13.67 -0.29 -14.51
C CYS A 197 -14.64 -0.70 -15.62
N ALA A 198 -14.28 -0.52 -16.89
CA ALA A 198 -15.20 -0.71 -18.02
C ALA A 198 -15.82 -2.12 -18.07
N ASP A 199 -15.01 -3.17 -17.86
CA ASP A 199 -15.50 -4.55 -17.89
C ASP A 199 -16.42 -4.85 -16.68
N ALA A 200 -16.09 -4.34 -15.51
CA ALA A 200 -16.90 -4.49 -14.30
C ALA A 200 -18.26 -3.79 -14.49
N LEU A 201 -18.28 -2.55 -15.00
CA LEU A 201 -19.48 -1.81 -15.31
C LEU A 201 -20.36 -2.55 -16.34
N LYS A 202 -19.77 -2.91 -17.49
CA LYS A 202 -20.48 -3.61 -18.55
C LYS A 202 -21.07 -4.95 -18.10
N SER A 203 -20.36 -5.65 -17.25
CA SER A 203 -20.79 -6.96 -16.77
C SER A 203 -21.80 -6.89 -15.63
N GLY A 204 -22.15 -5.71 -15.09
CA GLY A 204 -23.06 -5.55 -13.96
C GLY A 204 -22.46 -6.06 -12.64
N TYR A 205 -21.26 -5.58 -12.28
CA TYR A 205 -20.54 -5.92 -11.07
C TYR A 205 -21.39 -5.79 -9.79
N VAL A 206 -21.25 -6.76 -8.89
CA VAL A 206 -21.92 -6.75 -7.59
C VAL A 206 -20.86 -6.88 -6.49
N PRO A 207 -20.62 -5.83 -5.68
CA PRO A 207 -19.61 -5.89 -4.64
C PRO A 207 -19.99 -6.88 -3.52
N ASN A 208 -19.06 -7.74 -3.09
CA ASN A 208 -19.22 -8.62 -1.95
C ASN A 208 -18.64 -8.03 -0.64
N THR A 209 -18.06 -6.85 -0.73
CA THR A 209 -17.48 -6.11 0.40
C THR A 209 -17.53 -4.60 0.13
N ARG A 210 -17.30 -3.81 1.18
CA ARG A 210 -17.08 -2.36 1.01
C ARG A 210 -15.88 -2.13 0.10
N LEU A 211 -16.06 -1.32 -0.94
CA LEU A 211 -15.04 -1.01 -1.94
C LEU A 211 -14.85 0.51 -2.06
N LEU A 212 -13.60 0.92 -2.17
CA LEU A 212 -13.19 2.29 -2.46
C LEU A 212 -12.38 2.32 -3.77
N LEU A 213 -12.80 3.14 -4.73
CA LEU A 213 -12.08 3.40 -5.96
C LEU A 213 -11.38 4.76 -5.88
N MET A 214 -10.12 4.83 -6.22
CA MET A 214 -9.30 6.03 -6.24
C MET A 214 -8.77 6.25 -7.65
N VAL A 215 -9.23 7.27 -8.35
CA VAL A 215 -8.94 7.48 -9.79
C VAL A 215 -8.42 8.88 -10.07
N GLY A 216 -7.51 9.00 -11.01
CA GLY A 216 -7.01 10.29 -11.50
C GLY A 216 -7.99 10.89 -12.52
N ALA A 217 -8.28 12.20 -12.41
CA ALA A 217 -9.21 12.89 -13.30
C ALA A 217 -8.71 12.94 -14.76
N LEU A 218 -7.39 12.93 -14.96
CA LEU A 218 -6.74 13.01 -16.28
C LEU A 218 -6.21 11.64 -16.76
N ASP A 219 -6.57 10.54 -16.09
CA ASP A 219 -6.08 9.21 -16.44
C ASP A 219 -6.58 8.79 -17.83
N ASP A 220 -5.67 8.78 -18.79
CA ASP A 220 -5.88 8.38 -20.17
C ASP A 220 -5.50 6.91 -20.44
N TRP A 221 -4.99 6.20 -19.42
CA TRP A 221 -4.72 4.77 -19.50
C TRP A 221 -5.95 3.94 -19.08
N THR A 222 -6.49 4.25 -17.90
CA THR A 222 -7.72 3.69 -17.35
C THR A 222 -8.66 4.84 -16.99
N PRO A 223 -9.43 5.35 -17.95
CA PRO A 223 -10.19 6.59 -17.78
C PRO A 223 -11.17 6.51 -16.60
N PRO A 224 -11.35 7.60 -15.83
CA PRO A 224 -12.16 7.60 -14.61
C PRO A 224 -13.66 7.42 -14.86
N GLY A 225 -14.17 7.79 -16.03
CA GLY A 225 -15.58 7.76 -16.34
C GLY A 225 -16.28 6.43 -16.01
N PRO A 226 -15.79 5.28 -16.49
CA PRO A 226 -16.40 3.98 -16.16
C PRO A 226 -16.39 3.66 -14.65
N CYS A 227 -15.39 4.16 -13.88
CA CYS A 227 -15.37 3.96 -12.44
C CYS A 227 -16.40 4.84 -11.72
N VAL A 228 -16.59 6.07 -12.18
CA VAL A 228 -17.63 6.98 -11.66
C VAL A 228 -19.02 6.40 -11.92
N GLU A 229 -19.28 5.91 -13.13
CA GLU A 229 -20.55 5.26 -13.47
C GLU A 229 -20.76 3.95 -12.67
N LEU A 230 -19.70 3.17 -12.46
CA LEU A 230 -19.75 1.98 -11.59
C LEU A 230 -20.15 2.37 -10.16
N GLY A 231 -19.58 3.44 -9.62
CA GLY A 231 -19.94 3.97 -8.31
C GLY A 231 -21.43 4.35 -8.22
N LYS A 232 -21.95 5.05 -9.22
CA LYS A 232 -23.37 5.40 -9.30
C LYS A 232 -24.28 4.17 -9.37
N ALA A 233 -23.90 3.16 -10.15
CA ALA A 233 -24.67 1.94 -10.35
C ALA A 233 -24.70 1.02 -9.11
N THR A 234 -23.64 1.03 -8.28
CA THR A 234 -23.44 0.03 -7.23
C THR A 234 -23.37 0.60 -5.81
N GLY A 235 -23.33 1.92 -5.66
CA GLY A 235 -23.09 2.59 -4.37
C GLY A 235 -21.63 2.49 -3.88
N VAL A 236 -20.71 2.00 -4.71
CA VAL A 236 -19.27 1.96 -4.39
C VAL A 236 -18.71 3.39 -4.34
N GLU A 237 -17.92 3.67 -3.30
CA GLU A 237 -17.29 4.97 -3.12
C GLU A 237 -16.20 5.21 -4.18
N VAL A 238 -16.22 6.39 -4.82
CA VAL A 238 -15.23 6.78 -5.83
C VAL A 238 -14.64 8.14 -5.47
N ASN A 239 -13.33 8.19 -5.28
CA ASN A 239 -12.58 9.42 -5.11
C ASN A 239 -11.83 9.76 -6.40
N VAL A 240 -12.16 10.90 -6.99
CA VAL A 240 -11.52 11.42 -8.20
C VAL A 240 -10.53 12.51 -7.80
N TYR A 241 -9.27 12.31 -8.14
CA TYR A 241 -8.18 13.25 -7.82
C TYR A 241 -7.92 14.17 -9.00
N PRO A 242 -8.07 15.51 -8.84
CA PRO A 242 -7.82 16.47 -9.91
C PRO A 242 -6.35 16.43 -10.35
N ASP A 243 -6.07 16.89 -11.55
CA ASP A 243 -4.73 17.03 -12.13
C ASP A 243 -3.84 15.77 -12.03
N SER A 244 -4.47 14.59 -12.00
CA SER A 244 -3.82 13.32 -11.76
C SER A 244 -4.00 12.38 -12.93
N TYR A 245 -2.88 11.89 -13.44
CA TYR A 245 -2.81 10.82 -14.43
C TYR A 245 -2.73 9.45 -13.76
N HIS A 246 -2.58 8.41 -14.56
CA HIS A 246 -2.26 7.06 -14.06
C HIS A 246 -0.99 7.09 -13.21
N ASP A 247 -0.92 6.24 -12.18
CA ASP A 247 0.29 6.12 -11.33
C ASP A 247 0.53 7.33 -10.40
N PHE A 248 -0.50 8.15 -10.12
CA PHE A 248 -0.39 9.39 -9.36
C PHE A 248 0.16 9.22 -7.93
N ASP A 249 0.04 8.02 -7.36
CA ASP A 249 0.54 7.70 -6.02
C ASP A 249 2.02 7.25 -6.00
N ASN A 250 2.70 7.24 -7.15
CA ASN A 250 4.11 6.90 -7.20
C ASN A 250 4.94 7.94 -6.42
N PRO A 251 5.82 7.52 -5.48
CA PRO A 251 6.61 8.47 -4.70
C PRO A 251 7.78 9.10 -5.46
N VAL A 252 8.08 8.61 -6.67
CA VAL A 252 9.26 9.02 -7.45
C VAL A 252 8.92 9.25 -8.93
N GLY A 253 9.77 10.01 -9.61
CA GLY A 253 9.66 10.27 -11.03
C GLY A 253 8.91 11.56 -11.36
N VAL A 254 8.52 11.67 -12.62
CA VAL A 254 7.73 12.77 -13.18
C VAL A 254 6.63 12.20 -14.08
N VAL A 255 5.61 12.98 -14.35
CA VAL A 255 4.61 12.63 -15.36
C VAL A 255 5.28 12.55 -16.72
N ARG A 256 5.03 11.45 -17.43
CA ARG A 256 5.60 11.22 -18.77
C ARG A 256 4.60 10.48 -19.67
N LEU A 257 4.70 10.73 -20.97
CA LEU A 257 4.02 9.94 -21.98
C LEU A 257 4.75 8.58 -22.14
N ARG A 258 4.02 7.49 -21.98
CA ARG A 258 4.48 6.12 -22.20
C ARG A 258 4.02 5.62 -23.56
N THR A 259 4.84 5.81 -24.57
CA THR A 259 4.56 5.39 -25.95
C THR A 259 4.68 3.87 -26.16
N ASP A 260 5.29 3.17 -25.20
CA ASP A 260 5.43 1.71 -25.19
C ASP A 260 4.13 0.97 -24.77
N VAL A 261 3.11 1.70 -24.32
CA VAL A 261 1.82 1.13 -23.91
C VAL A 261 0.83 1.19 -25.08
N PRO A 262 0.36 0.03 -25.58
CA PRO A 262 -0.53 -0.01 -26.73
C PRO A 262 -2.01 0.23 -26.41
N ASN A 263 -2.35 0.29 -25.12
CA ASN A 263 -3.72 0.42 -24.60
C ASN A 263 -3.94 1.84 -24.07
N GLY A 264 -5.19 2.22 -23.82
CA GLY A 264 -5.56 3.54 -23.31
C GLY A 264 -6.74 4.11 -24.08
N VAL A 265 -7.07 5.37 -23.81
CA VAL A 265 -8.17 6.09 -24.49
C VAL A 265 -7.89 6.22 -26.00
N HIS A 266 -6.64 6.44 -26.36
CA HIS A 266 -6.17 6.52 -27.75
C HIS A 266 -5.14 5.42 -28.03
N PRO A 267 -5.59 4.18 -28.38
CA PRO A 267 -4.70 3.06 -28.56
C PRO A 267 -3.58 3.34 -29.57
N GLY A 268 -2.33 3.06 -29.19
CA GLY A 268 -1.14 3.28 -30.04
C GLY A 268 -0.55 4.69 -29.94
N GLN A 269 -1.20 5.64 -29.28
CA GLN A 269 -0.64 6.99 -29.06
C GLN A 269 0.11 7.12 -27.74
N GLY A 270 0.12 6.06 -26.92
CA GLY A 270 0.69 6.08 -25.57
C GLY A 270 -0.29 6.60 -24.52
N VAL A 271 0.19 6.66 -23.29
CA VAL A 271 -0.59 7.10 -22.11
C VAL A 271 0.28 7.91 -21.16
N HIS A 272 -0.31 8.84 -20.43
CA HIS A 272 0.40 9.59 -19.41
C HIS A 272 0.39 8.81 -18.08
N ALA A 273 1.54 8.79 -17.43
CA ALA A 273 1.68 8.19 -16.11
C ALA A 273 2.75 8.91 -15.29
N GLY A 274 2.51 9.05 -13.99
CA GLY A 274 3.49 9.65 -13.08
C GLY A 274 2.85 10.30 -11.86
N PRO A 275 3.69 10.75 -10.91
CA PRO A 275 3.25 11.21 -9.61
C PRO A 275 2.46 12.53 -9.66
N ASN A 276 1.50 12.63 -8.73
CA ASN A 276 0.95 13.86 -8.23
C ASN A 276 1.07 13.84 -6.70
N PRO A 277 2.00 14.59 -6.09
CA PRO A 277 2.24 14.53 -4.65
C PRO A 277 1.00 14.84 -3.79
N ALA A 278 0.17 15.80 -4.21
CA ALA A 278 -1.04 16.16 -3.48
C ALA A 278 -2.07 15.03 -3.52
N ALA A 279 -2.31 14.44 -4.70
CA ALA A 279 -3.21 13.30 -4.85
C ALA A 279 -2.70 12.06 -4.10
N ARG A 280 -1.39 11.83 -4.10
CA ARG A 280 -0.76 10.76 -3.32
C ARG A 280 -1.06 10.94 -1.83
N GLU A 281 -0.80 12.11 -1.26
CA GLU A 281 -1.03 12.35 0.17
C GLU A 281 -2.50 12.20 0.53
N GLN A 282 -3.42 12.78 -0.24
CA GLN A 282 -4.86 12.68 -0.01
C GLN A 282 -5.35 11.24 -0.12
N SER A 283 -4.90 10.49 -1.14
CA SER A 283 -5.31 9.10 -1.34
C SER A 283 -4.78 8.18 -0.21
N TYR A 284 -3.56 8.42 0.26
CA TYR A 284 -2.97 7.66 1.36
C TYR A 284 -3.63 8.01 2.70
N ALA A 285 -4.00 9.27 2.94
CA ALA A 285 -4.79 9.67 4.11
C ALA A 285 -6.16 8.96 4.09
N ARG A 286 -6.84 8.92 2.93
CA ARG A 286 -8.10 8.21 2.78
C ARG A 286 -7.96 6.70 2.97
N LEU A 287 -6.89 6.11 2.45
CA LEU A 287 -6.59 4.68 2.66
C LEU A 287 -6.40 4.36 4.15
N ARG A 288 -5.56 5.16 4.85
CA ARG A 288 -5.33 4.98 6.30
C ARG A 288 -6.65 5.00 7.09
N GLU A 289 -7.50 5.98 6.83
CA GLU A 289 -8.80 6.10 7.49
C GLU A 289 -9.73 4.92 7.15
N THR A 290 -9.76 4.51 5.90
CA THR A 290 -10.55 3.36 5.44
C THR A 290 -10.14 2.06 6.16
N LEU A 291 -8.84 1.79 6.26
CA LEU A 291 -8.31 0.62 6.96
C LEU A 291 -8.55 0.71 8.47
N ARG A 292 -8.36 1.89 9.08
CA ARG A 292 -8.62 2.11 10.50
C ARG A 292 -10.08 1.82 10.88
N ILE A 293 -11.03 2.20 10.02
CA ILE A 293 -12.46 1.90 10.23
C ILE A 293 -12.72 0.41 10.06
N ALA A 294 -12.16 -0.21 9.03
CA ALA A 294 -12.41 -1.61 8.70
C ALA A 294 -11.78 -2.59 9.70
N PHE A 295 -10.73 -2.18 10.42
CA PHE A 295 -10.01 -3.03 11.36
C PHE A 295 -10.32 -2.75 12.84
N LYS A 296 -11.32 -1.93 13.12
CA LYS A 296 -11.90 -1.79 14.46
C LYS A 296 -12.61 -3.07 14.88
#